data_16bd13a71f3b7a64d8b223ebb4773602
#
_entry.id   16bd13a71f3b7a64d8b223ebb4773602
#
_cell.length_a   1.000
_cell.length_b   1.000
_cell.length_c   1.000
_cell.angle_alpha   90.00
_cell.angle_beta   90.00
_cell.angle_gamma   90.00
#
_symmetry.space_group_name_H-M   'P 1'
#
loop_
_entity.id
_entity.type
_entity.pdbx_description
1 polymer ?
#
loop_
_entity_poly.entity_id
_entity_poly.type
_entity_poly.pdbx_seq_one_letter_code
_entity_poly.pdbx_strand_id
1 'polypeptide(L)'
;MLLAFACLLPMLPVYASSILLINSADAPIYREVEDAFRAEAESLCAKSDECPRIASILARDLSDASARDHDLLVLIGQQAKDQADNLTIDVPQLHLLVFREKYDKQAPCCDRTSAIYIEQPLERQLRFIRFLLPKLRRIAVLIGPGSFTGESELLSLARGMGLEVELRRVASQRDIGPVLHQLRNEVDILLALPDPRIYNRDTVSNILLSTYRNRIPVIGFSKGLVHAGALAALHSSPGTIGTEATGKALQILRGMRPDSTYPQQAEFTLNRKVARSLHLQIPTDDALEARWGKKR
;
A
#
# COMPACT_ATOMS: atom_id res chain seq x y z
N MET A 1 -47.19 -42.11 -34.76
CA MET A 1 -47.47 -40.91 -33.91
C MET A 1 -46.46 -40.90 -32.78
N LEU A 2 -45.28 -40.26 -33.03
CA LEU A 2 -44.21 -40.14 -32.03
C LEU A 2 -44.41 -38.83 -31.28
N LEU A 3 -44.72 -38.90 -30.00
CA LEU A 3 -44.71 -37.74 -29.08
C LEU A 3 -43.27 -37.43 -28.67
N ALA A 4 -42.75 -36.28 -29.16
CA ALA A 4 -41.50 -35.72 -28.70
C ALA A 4 -41.73 -35.06 -27.34
N PHE A 5 -41.15 -35.64 -26.31
CA PHE A 5 -41.13 -35.09 -24.93
C PHE A 5 -40.01 -34.07 -24.86
N ALA A 6 -40.34 -32.77 -25.01
CA ALA A 6 -39.39 -31.69 -24.81
C ALA A 6 -39.11 -31.58 -23.31
N CYS A 7 -37.92 -32.01 -22.87
CA CYS A 7 -37.42 -31.83 -21.53
C CYS A 7 -37.07 -30.34 -21.34
N LEU A 8 -37.97 -29.55 -20.75
CA LEU A 8 -37.64 -28.23 -20.21
C LEU A 8 -36.76 -28.41 -18.98
N LEU A 9 -35.43 -28.32 -19.15
CA LEU A 9 -34.52 -28.15 -18.02
C LEU A 9 -34.84 -26.78 -17.38
N PRO A 10 -35.10 -26.72 -16.07
CA PRO A 10 -35.24 -25.43 -15.39
C PRO A 10 -33.90 -24.68 -15.51
N MET A 11 -33.90 -23.52 -16.14
CA MET A 11 -32.81 -22.59 -16.03
C MET A 11 -32.68 -22.21 -14.54
N LEU A 12 -31.69 -22.78 -13.87
CA LEU A 12 -31.31 -22.32 -12.55
C LEU A 12 -30.89 -20.84 -12.68
N PRO A 13 -31.40 -19.94 -11.82
CA PRO A 13 -30.98 -18.56 -11.87
C PRO A 13 -29.47 -18.51 -11.65
N VAL A 14 -28.74 -18.01 -12.62
CA VAL A 14 -27.32 -17.65 -12.44
C VAL A 14 -27.31 -16.50 -11.44
N TYR A 15 -27.06 -16.81 -10.19
CA TYR A 15 -26.84 -15.76 -9.17
C TYR A 15 -25.55 -15.06 -9.55
N ALA A 16 -25.68 -13.79 -9.97
CA ALA A 16 -24.51 -12.95 -10.15
C ALA A 16 -23.78 -12.83 -8.81
N SER A 17 -22.49 -13.15 -8.78
CA SER A 17 -21.63 -13.00 -7.59
C SER A 17 -21.76 -11.60 -7.00
N SER A 18 -21.56 -11.46 -5.70
CA SER A 18 -21.74 -10.21 -4.96
C SER A 18 -20.46 -9.82 -4.18
N ILE A 19 -20.07 -8.56 -4.29
CA ILE A 19 -18.93 -7.97 -3.59
C ILE A 19 -19.41 -6.88 -2.66
N LEU A 20 -18.95 -6.90 -1.40
CA LEU A 20 -19.13 -5.80 -0.47
C LEU A 20 -17.81 -5.06 -0.27
N LEU A 21 -17.76 -3.79 -0.68
CA LEU A 21 -16.65 -2.89 -0.38
C LEU A 21 -16.88 -2.28 1.00
N ILE A 22 -15.88 -2.37 1.88
CA ILE A 22 -15.96 -1.84 3.25
C ILE A 22 -14.88 -0.78 3.41
N ASN A 23 -15.30 0.48 3.43
CA ASN A 23 -14.39 1.62 3.59
C ASN A 23 -14.14 1.92 5.07
N SER A 24 -12.87 2.09 5.47
CA SER A 24 -12.51 2.44 6.85
C SER A 24 -13.16 3.73 7.33
N ALA A 25 -13.32 4.72 6.44
CA ALA A 25 -13.99 5.99 6.73
C ALA A 25 -14.45 6.65 5.41
N ASP A 26 -15.31 7.66 5.51
CA ASP A 26 -15.65 8.52 4.39
C ASP A 26 -14.53 9.56 4.16
N ALA A 27 -13.45 9.12 3.49
CA ALA A 27 -12.30 9.96 3.19
C ALA A 27 -11.84 9.78 1.71
N PRO A 28 -11.24 10.84 1.10
CA PRO A 28 -10.88 10.82 -0.32
C PRO A 28 -10.03 9.62 -0.73
N ILE A 29 -9.10 9.18 0.13
CA ILE A 29 -8.21 8.04 -0.16
C ILE A 29 -8.98 6.72 -0.37
N TYR A 30 -10.01 6.47 0.42
CA TYR A 30 -10.83 5.25 0.30
C TYR A 30 -11.78 5.34 -0.88
N ARG A 31 -12.37 6.51 -1.13
CA ARG A 31 -13.21 6.74 -2.31
C ARG A 31 -12.43 6.55 -3.61
N GLU A 32 -11.19 7.04 -3.69
CA GLU A 32 -10.32 6.84 -4.86
C GLU A 32 -10.09 5.35 -5.16
N VAL A 33 -9.91 4.51 -4.13
CA VAL A 33 -9.81 3.05 -4.30
C VAL A 33 -11.12 2.47 -4.81
N GLU A 34 -12.24 2.82 -4.18
CA GLU A 34 -13.57 2.32 -4.54
C GLU A 34 -13.94 2.71 -5.96
N ASP A 35 -13.77 3.98 -6.34
CA ASP A 35 -14.09 4.49 -7.68
C ASP A 35 -13.27 3.76 -8.75
N ALA A 36 -11.96 3.57 -8.52
CA ALA A 36 -11.11 2.85 -9.44
C ALA A 36 -11.45 1.35 -9.53
N PHE A 37 -11.80 0.73 -8.40
CA PHE A 37 -12.26 -0.66 -8.37
C PHE A 37 -13.55 -0.83 -9.19
N ARG A 38 -14.54 0.05 -9.02
CA ARG A 38 -15.81 0.00 -9.77
C ARG A 38 -15.60 0.24 -11.25
N ALA A 39 -14.82 1.25 -11.62
CA ALA A 39 -14.54 1.57 -13.01
C ALA A 39 -13.84 0.40 -13.74
N GLU A 40 -12.88 -0.25 -13.10
CA GLU A 40 -12.21 -1.43 -13.65
C GLU A 40 -13.17 -2.63 -13.74
N ALA A 41 -14.01 -2.84 -12.72
CA ALA A 41 -15.01 -3.90 -12.73
C ALA A 41 -16.00 -3.71 -13.91
N GLU A 42 -16.51 -2.52 -14.12
CA GLU A 42 -17.37 -2.17 -15.26
C GLU A 42 -16.67 -2.43 -16.61
N SER A 43 -15.40 -2.04 -16.72
CA SER A 43 -14.59 -2.26 -17.92
C SER A 43 -14.40 -3.74 -18.25
N LEU A 44 -14.19 -4.57 -17.22
CA LEU A 44 -14.05 -6.02 -17.38
C LEU A 44 -15.40 -6.72 -17.65
N CYS A 45 -16.47 -6.25 -17.00
CA CYS A 45 -17.84 -6.71 -17.22
C CYS A 45 -18.33 -6.47 -18.66
N ALA A 46 -17.96 -5.35 -19.26
CA ALA A 46 -18.33 -5.07 -20.65
C ALA A 46 -17.80 -6.11 -21.65
N LYS A 47 -16.88 -6.98 -21.22
CA LYS A 47 -16.26 -8.05 -22.00
C LYS A 47 -16.66 -9.47 -21.56
N SER A 48 -17.57 -9.57 -20.58
CA SER A 48 -17.96 -10.85 -19.96
C SER A 48 -19.43 -10.80 -19.54
N ASP A 49 -20.15 -11.91 -19.67
CA ASP A 49 -21.54 -12.03 -19.19
C ASP A 49 -21.64 -12.19 -17.64
N GLU A 50 -20.52 -12.35 -16.96
CA GLU A 50 -20.44 -12.52 -15.51
C GLU A 50 -20.01 -11.21 -14.83
N CYS A 51 -20.97 -10.41 -14.39
CA CYS A 51 -20.71 -9.18 -13.68
C CYS A 51 -21.15 -9.29 -12.21
N PRO A 52 -20.25 -9.13 -11.22
CA PRO A 52 -20.64 -9.15 -9.83
C PRO A 52 -21.42 -7.87 -9.45
N ARG A 53 -22.41 -8.03 -8.55
CA ARG A 53 -23.05 -6.87 -7.91
C ARG A 53 -22.10 -6.31 -6.86
N ILE A 54 -21.88 -4.99 -6.89
CA ILE A 54 -20.96 -4.30 -5.98
C ILE A 54 -21.75 -3.34 -5.10
N ALA A 55 -21.80 -3.63 -3.81
CA ALA A 55 -22.30 -2.73 -2.76
C ALA A 55 -21.14 -2.11 -1.97
N SER A 56 -21.39 -1.03 -1.24
CA SER A 56 -20.40 -0.45 -0.32
C SER A 56 -21.05 0.06 0.97
N ILE A 57 -20.26 -0.06 2.05
CA ILE A 57 -20.63 0.43 3.40
C ILE A 57 -19.39 1.03 4.08
N LEU A 58 -19.60 1.71 5.19
CA LEU A 58 -18.52 2.09 6.09
C LEU A 58 -18.22 0.95 7.10
N ALA A 59 -16.98 0.88 7.55
CA ALA A 59 -16.54 -0.16 8.50
C ALA A 59 -17.40 -0.21 9.77
N ARG A 60 -17.87 0.94 10.27
CA ARG A 60 -18.74 1.02 11.44
C ARG A 60 -20.12 0.36 11.24
N ASP A 61 -20.56 0.19 10.00
CA ASP A 61 -21.87 -0.36 9.63
C ASP A 61 -21.74 -1.87 9.26
N LEU A 62 -20.52 -2.45 9.32
CA LEU A 62 -20.26 -3.85 9.06
C LEU A 62 -20.79 -4.72 10.20
N SER A 63 -21.53 -5.75 9.84
CA SER A 63 -22.11 -6.76 10.75
C SER A 63 -21.99 -8.17 10.15
N ASP A 64 -22.17 -9.20 10.97
CA ASP A 64 -22.21 -10.59 10.50
C ASP A 64 -23.27 -10.81 9.42
N ALA A 65 -24.43 -10.15 9.56
CA ALA A 65 -25.51 -10.28 8.60
C ALA A 65 -25.13 -9.68 7.25
N SER A 66 -24.67 -8.41 7.24
CA SER A 66 -24.25 -7.75 5.97
C SER A 66 -23.07 -8.43 5.30
N ALA A 67 -22.17 -9.04 6.07
CA ALA A 67 -21.05 -9.79 5.52
C ALA A 67 -21.47 -11.09 4.83
N ARG A 68 -22.40 -11.86 5.43
CA ARG A 68 -22.82 -13.17 4.90
C ARG A 68 -23.70 -13.09 3.65
N ASP A 69 -24.26 -11.92 3.37
CA ASP A 69 -25.08 -11.70 2.16
C ASP A 69 -24.24 -11.51 0.89
N HIS A 70 -22.89 -11.62 1.02
CA HIS A 70 -21.96 -11.39 -0.08
C HIS A 70 -20.95 -12.54 -0.23
N ASP A 71 -20.46 -12.73 -1.48
CA ASP A 71 -19.51 -13.80 -1.81
C ASP A 71 -18.05 -13.37 -1.59
N LEU A 72 -17.79 -12.08 -1.48
CA LEU A 72 -16.47 -11.51 -1.23
C LEU A 72 -16.58 -10.18 -0.48
N LEU A 73 -15.75 -10.02 0.54
CA LEU A 73 -15.54 -8.75 1.24
C LEU A 73 -14.23 -8.10 0.76
N VAL A 74 -14.28 -6.85 0.36
CA VAL A 74 -13.10 -6.03 0.04
C VAL A 74 -12.95 -4.96 1.11
N LEU A 75 -11.96 -5.14 1.98
CA LEU A 75 -11.72 -4.34 3.17
C LEU A 75 -10.69 -3.26 2.86
N ILE A 76 -11.12 -2.00 2.80
CA ILE A 76 -10.31 -0.86 2.37
C ILE A 76 -9.82 -0.07 3.58
N GLY A 77 -8.56 -0.28 3.94
CA GLY A 77 -7.88 0.34 5.06
C GLY A 77 -7.93 -0.47 6.35
N GLN A 78 -7.14 -0.04 7.33
CA GLN A 78 -6.89 -0.79 8.54
C GLN A 78 -8.13 -0.92 9.45
N GLN A 79 -8.95 0.13 9.55
CA GLN A 79 -10.14 0.08 10.42
C GLN A 79 -11.18 -0.92 9.88
N ALA A 80 -11.33 -1.04 8.54
CA ALA A 80 -12.19 -2.04 7.93
C ALA A 80 -11.72 -3.45 8.27
N LYS A 81 -10.40 -3.70 8.21
CA LYS A 81 -9.80 -4.96 8.63
C LYS A 81 -10.05 -5.24 10.13
N ASP A 82 -9.72 -4.28 11.00
CA ASP A 82 -9.84 -4.43 12.45
C ASP A 82 -11.33 -4.71 12.84
N GLN A 83 -12.29 -4.13 12.12
CA GLN A 83 -13.72 -4.41 12.34
C GLN A 83 -14.11 -5.81 11.87
N ALA A 84 -13.62 -6.26 10.71
CA ALA A 84 -13.90 -7.61 10.20
C ALA A 84 -13.27 -8.70 11.09
N ASP A 85 -12.10 -8.45 11.67
CA ASP A 85 -11.45 -9.39 12.60
C ASP A 85 -12.27 -9.66 13.88
N ASN A 86 -13.19 -8.75 14.24
CA ASN A 86 -14.08 -8.92 15.40
C ASN A 86 -15.35 -9.72 15.08
N LEU A 87 -15.56 -10.11 13.83
CA LEU A 87 -16.74 -10.84 13.40
C LEU A 87 -16.43 -12.33 13.18
N THR A 88 -17.47 -13.17 13.35
CA THR A 88 -17.37 -14.62 13.07
C THR A 88 -17.93 -14.89 11.67
N ILE A 89 -17.11 -14.58 10.65
CA ILE A 89 -17.49 -14.71 9.24
C ILE A 89 -16.54 -15.66 8.51
N ASP A 90 -17.10 -16.50 7.64
CA ASP A 90 -16.35 -17.39 6.74
C ASP A 90 -16.57 -16.98 5.26
N VAL A 91 -16.49 -15.68 5.00
CA VAL A 91 -16.56 -15.11 3.65
C VAL A 91 -15.14 -14.76 3.21
N PRO A 92 -14.75 -15.05 1.96
CA PRO A 92 -13.45 -14.64 1.42
C PRO A 92 -13.22 -13.14 1.59
N GLN A 93 -11.95 -12.76 1.86
CA GLN A 93 -11.59 -11.37 2.13
C GLN A 93 -10.40 -10.92 1.28
N LEU A 94 -10.52 -9.72 0.71
CA LEU A 94 -9.43 -9.02 0.06
C LEU A 94 -9.15 -7.71 0.83
N HIS A 95 -7.94 -7.60 1.39
CA HIS A 95 -7.52 -6.45 2.16
C HIS A 95 -6.72 -5.47 1.31
N LEU A 96 -7.09 -4.20 1.33
CA LEU A 96 -6.44 -3.12 0.60
C LEU A 96 -5.96 -2.02 1.54
N LEU A 97 -4.91 -1.32 1.18
CA LEU A 97 -4.33 -0.22 1.98
C LEU A 97 -3.94 -0.65 3.41
N VAL A 98 -3.51 -1.89 3.56
CA VAL A 98 -2.96 -2.43 4.82
C VAL A 98 -1.44 -2.50 4.73
N PHE A 99 -0.75 -2.31 5.85
CA PHE A 99 0.70 -2.51 5.93
C PHE A 99 1.01 -4.00 6.07
N ARG A 100 1.96 -4.52 5.26
CA ARG A 100 2.38 -5.93 5.29
C ARG A 100 2.68 -6.40 6.70
N GLU A 101 3.50 -5.65 7.42
CA GLU A 101 3.93 -6.05 8.76
C GLU A 101 2.76 -6.19 9.74
N LYS A 102 1.77 -5.29 9.66
CA LYS A 102 0.59 -5.38 10.51
C LYS A 102 -0.33 -6.52 10.07
N TYR A 103 -0.46 -6.72 8.75
CA TYR A 103 -1.24 -7.82 8.19
C TYR A 103 -0.68 -9.18 8.55
N ASP A 104 0.63 -9.38 8.40
CA ASP A 104 1.30 -10.67 8.66
C ASP A 104 1.30 -11.03 10.16
N LYS A 105 1.33 -10.03 11.07
CA LYS A 105 1.24 -10.25 12.52
C LYS A 105 -0.16 -10.64 12.99
N GLN A 106 -1.17 -10.21 12.29
CA GLN A 106 -2.57 -10.55 12.54
C GLN A 106 -2.93 -11.67 11.58
N ALA A 107 -2.67 -12.92 11.99
CA ALA A 107 -3.00 -14.08 11.15
C ALA A 107 -4.43 -13.95 10.57
N PRO A 108 -4.61 -14.19 9.27
CA PRO A 108 -5.92 -14.11 8.65
C PRO A 108 -6.90 -15.07 9.34
N CYS A 109 -8.12 -14.62 9.53
CA CYS A 109 -9.18 -15.41 10.18
C CYS A 109 -9.58 -16.68 9.40
N CYS A 110 -9.21 -16.78 8.14
CA CYS A 110 -9.50 -17.92 7.28
C CYS A 110 -8.48 -18.05 6.14
N ASP A 111 -8.35 -19.25 5.60
CA ASP A 111 -7.46 -19.59 4.48
C ASP A 111 -7.82 -18.90 3.14
N ARG A 112 -8.92 -18.13 3.12
CA ARG A 112 -9.45 -17.45 1.93
C ARG A 112 -9.26 -15.94 2.00
N THR A 113 -8.13 -15.49 2.57
CA THR A 113 -7.78 -14.08 2.65
C THR A 113 -6.58 -13.76 1.77
N SER A 114 -6.59 -12.57 1.18
CA SER A 114 -5.48 -12.01 0.40
C SER A 114 -5.36 -10.52 0.66
N ALA A 115 -4.21 -9.92 0.32
CA ALA A 115 -4.02 -8.48 0.45
C ALA A 115 -3.29 -7.88 -0.75
N ILE A 116 -3.52 -6.57 -0.97
CA ILE A 116 -2.61 -5.69 -1.69
C ILE A 116 -2.13 -4.64 -0.69
N TYR A 117 -0.83 -4.70 -0.37
CA TYR A 117 -0.22 -3.81 0.62
C TYR A 117 -0.19 -2.36 0.12
N ILE A 118 -0.11 -1.41 1.05
CA ILE A 118 -0.03 0.02 0.69
C ILE A 118 1.40 0.43 0.33
N GLU A 119 2.39 -0.20 0.95
CA GLU A 119 3.79 0.13 0.75
C GLU A 119 4.40 -0.52 -0.49
N GLN A 120 5.52 0.02 -0.93
CA GLN A 120 6.36 -0.57 -1.96
C GLN A 120 7.37 -1.57 -1.35
N PRO A 121 7.75 -2.66 -2.06
CA PRO A 121 8.77 -3.58 -1.58
C PRO A 121 10.09 -2.86 -1.33
N LEU A 122 10.82 -3.28 -0.28
CA LEU A 122 12.10 -2.70 0.12
C LEU A 122 13.12 -2.67 -1.02
N GLU A 123 13.18 -3.74 -1.81
CA GLU A 123 14.06 -3.82 -2.97
C GLU A 123 13.78 -2.69 -3.97
N ARG A 124 12.50 -2.44 -4.27
CA ARG A 124 12.10 -1.39 -5.21
C ARG A 124 12.44 -0.01 -4.67
N GLN A 125 12.29 0.22 -3.37
CA GLN A 125 12.66 1.48 -2.72
C GLN A 125 14.18 1.72 -2.76
N LEU A 126 15.00 0.71 -2.46
CA LEU A 126 16.46 0.81 -2.53
C LEU A 126 16.95 1.03 -3.96
N ARG A 127 16.36 0.36 -4.95
CA ARG A 127 16.65 0.59 -6.38
C ARG A 127 16.28 2.02 -6.81
N PHE A 128 15.17 2.56 -6.30
CA PHE A 128 14.78 3.95 -6.53
C PHE A 128 15.79 4.93 -5.96
N ILE A 129 16.25 4.73 -4.72
CA ILE A 129 17.29 5.53 -4.09
C ILE A 129 18.59 5.50 -4.91
N ARG A 130 19.04 4.32 -5.31
CA ARG A 130 20.25 4.14 -6.13
C ARG A 130 20.18 4.86 -7.47
N PHE A 131 19.01 4.86 -8.10
CA PHE A 131 18.79 5.56 -9.36
C PHE A 131 18.72 7.08 -9.15
N LEU A 132 17.98 7.53 -8.14
CA LEU A 132 17.78 8.95 -7.85
C LEU A 132 19.05 9.63 -7.36
N LEU A 133 19.82 8.95 -6.50
CA LEU A 133 20.98 9.48 -5.79
C LEU A 133 22.20 8.53 -5.90
N PRO A 134 22.75 8.30 -7.11
CA PRO A 134 23.74 7.23 -7.34
C PRO A 134 25.07 7.42 -6.60
N LYS A 135 25.37 8.63 -6.11
CA LYS A 135 26.60 8.93 -5.38
C LYS A 135 26.49 8.71 -3.88
N LEU A 136 25.26 8.61 -3.33
CA LEU A 136 25.00 8.45 -1.90
C LEU A 136 24.89 6.97 -1.55
N ARG A 137 25.43 6.57 -0.38
CA ARG A 137 25.56 5.16 0.03
C ARG A 137 25.00 4.85 1.41
N ARG A 138 25.17 5.78 2.36
CA ARG A 138 24.84 5.56 3.76
C ARG A 138 23.39 5.99 4.03
N ILE A 139 22.55 5.03 4.38
CA ILE A 139 21.12 5.22 4.57
C ILE A 139 20.78 5.00 6.04
N ALA A 140 20.18 5.98 6.70
CA ALA A 140 19.53 5.77 7.99
C ALA A 140 18.08 5.34 7.80
N VAL A 141 17.59 4.49 8.71
CA VAL A 141 16.18 4.16 8.87
C VAL A 141 15.82 4.29 10.34
N LEU A 142 14.80 5.09 10.65
CA LEU A 142 14.27 5.16 12.00
C LEU A 142 13.26 4.03 12.24
N ILE A 143 13.39 3.34 13.37
CA ILE A 143 12.55 2.18 13.71
C ILE A 143 11.98 2.38 15.11
N GLY A 144 10.66 2.32 15.24
CA GLY A 144 9.96 2.30 16.52
C GLY A 144 9.97 0.91 17.18
N PRO A 145 9.56 0.80 18.44
CA PRO A 145 9.50 -0.48 19.13
C PRO A 145 8.53 -1.45 18.46
N GLY A 146 9.03 -2.60 17.98
CA GLY A 146 8.22 -3.64 17.34
C GLY A 146 7.51 -3.22 16.05
N SER A 147 7.94 -2.14 15.39
CA SER A 147 7.28 -1.60 14.21
C SER A 147 7.81 -2.11 12.89
N PHE A 148 8.93 -2.84 12.89
CA PHE A 148 9.55 -3.31 11.65
C PHE A 148 10.23 -4.66 11.85
N THR A 149 9.79 -5.67 11.12
CA THR A 149 10.33 -7.05 11.15
C THR A 149 11.23 -7.36 9.95
N GLY A 150 11.25 -6.51 8.94
CA GLY A 150 12.05 -6.66 7.71
C GLY A 150 13.52 -6.24 7.83
N GLU A 151 14.09 -6.14 9.04
CA GLU A 151 15.47 -5.66 9.26
C GLU A 151 16.50 -6.49 8.49
N SER A 152 16.45 -7.82 8.60
CA SER A 152 17.38 -8.74 7.93
C SER A 152 17.25 -8.67 6.41
N GLU A 153 16.03 -8.57 5.89
CA GLU A 153 15.74 -8.40 4.46
C GLU A 153 16.34 -7.09 3.96
N LEU A 154 16.06 -5.97 4.64
CA LEU A 154 16.57 -4.65 4.28
C LEU A 154 18.11 -4.61 4.24
N LEU A 155 18.75 -5.11 5.29
CA LEU A 155 20.23 -5.15 5.37
C LEU A 155 20.85 -6.04 4.30
N SER A 156 20.23 -7.18 3.97
CA SER A 156 20.70 -8.09 2.92
C SER A 156 20.57 -7.46 1.53
N LEU A 157 19.40 -6.87 1.22
CA LEU A 157 19.16 -6.19 -0.05
C LEU A 157 20.10 -5.00 -0.24
N ALA A 158 20.27 -4.19 0.80
CA ALA A 158 21.17 -3.03 0.77
C ALA A 158 22.61 -3.42 0.45
N ARG A 159 23.15 -4.44 1.15
CA ARG A 159 24.51 -4.97 0.88
C ARG A 159 24.66 -5.45 -0.56
N GLY A 160 23.68 -6.19 -1.08
CA GLY A 160 23.68 -6.65 -2.48
C GLY A 160 23.68 -5.52 -3.50
N MET A 161 23.23 -4.31 -3.11
CA MET A 161 23.23 -3.11 -3.94
C MET A 161 24.41 -2.16 -3.66
N GLY A 162 25.35 -2.51 -2.78
CA GLY A 162 26.45 -1.66 -2.34
C GLY A 162 25.98 -0.43 -1.57
N LEU A 163 24.90 -0.58 -0.79
CA LEU A 163 24.37 0.41 0.13
C LEU A 163 24.64 -0.01 1.57
N GLU A 164 24.88 0.95 2.44
CA GLU A 164 25.08 0.77 3.86
C GLU A 164 23.80 1.29 4.57
N VAL A 165 23.13 0.40 5.30
CA VAL A 165 21.92 0.78 6.05
C VAL A 165 22.20 0.74 7.54
N GLU A 166 21.89 1.84 8.21
CA GLU A 166 21.97 2.00 9.63
C GLU A 166 20.56 2.13 10.23
N LEU A 167 20.23 1.19 11.11
CA LEU A 167 18.96 1.16 11.80
C LEU A 167 19.06 1.95 13.11
N ARG A 168 18.28 3.00 13.23
CA ARG A 168 18.23 3.85 14.44
C ARG A 168 16.93 3.62 15.19
N ARG A 169 17.03 3.03 16.37
CA ARG A 169 15.88 2.75 17.23
C ARG A 169 15.42 4.00 17.95
N VAL A 170 14.11 4.25 17.87
CA VAL A 170 13.44 5.40 18.49
C VAL A 170 12.44 4.84 19.50
N ALA A 171 12.74 4.89 20.78
CA ALA A 171 11.87 4.33 21.82
C ALA A 171 10.59 5.16 22.02
N SER A 172 10.68 6.47 21.85
CA SER A 172 9.56 7.41 21.97
C SER A 172 9.73 8.61 21.01
N GLN A 173 8.67 9.38 20.83
CA GLN A 173 8.74 10.60 20.00
C GLN A 173 9.79 11.62 20.51
N ARG A 174 10.08 11.64 21.81
CA ARG A 174 11.09 12.52 22.43
C ARG A 174 12.51 12.18 21.98
N ASP A 175 12.75 10.93 21.60
CA ASP A 175 14.07 10.44 21.21
C ASP A 175 14.39 10.76 19.75
N ILE A 176 13.39 11.14 18.93
CA ILE A 176 13.56 11.45 17.52
C ILE A 176 14.61 12.55 17.31
N GLY A 177 14.50 13.66 18.03
CA GLY A 177 15.42 14.79 17.91
C GLY A 177 16.89 14.42 18.22
N PRO A 178 17.19 13.84 19.39
CA PRO A 178 18.51 13.30 19.72
C PRO A 178 19.07 12.34 18.68
N VAL A 179 18.26 11.36 18.23
CA VAL A 179 18.67 10.38 17.21
C VAL A 179 19.02 11.08 15.89
N LEU A 180 18.19 12.01 15.41
CA LEU A 180 18.46 12.77 14.19
C LEU A 180 19.71 13.63 14.28
N HIS A 181 20.02 14.16 15.48
CA HIS A 181 21.24 14.92 15.69
C HIS A 181 22.50 14.05 15.54
N GLN A 182 22.45 12.80 16.02
CA GLN A 182 23.54 11.83 15.86
C GLN A 182 23.81 11.45 14.40
N LEU A 183 22.80 11.51 13.52
CA LEU A 183 22.95 11.17 12.10
C LEU A 183 23.81 12.18 11.32
N ARG A 184 24.09 13.33 11.89
CA ARG A 184 24.87 14.37 11.21
C ARG A 184 26.28 13.87 10.84
N ASN A 185 26.62 13.95 9.55
CA ASN A 185 27.87 13.46 8.94
C ASN A 185 28.07 11.94 8.96
N GLU A 186 27.15 11.17 9.53
CA GLU A 186 27.22 9.71 9.57
C GLU A 186 26.49 9.09 8.38
N VAL A 187 25.41 9.72 7.92
CA VAL A 187 24.56 9.19 6.85
C VAL A 187 24.36 10.20 5.72
N ASP A 188 24.02 9.70 4.57
CA ASP A 188 23.78 10.48 3.36
C ASP A 188 22.29 10.68 3.08
N ILE A 189 21.42 9.76 3.54
CA ILE A 189 19.99 9.72 3.24
C ILE A 189 19.24 9.20 4.47
N LEU A 190 18.04 9.73 4.72
CA LEU A 190 17.05 9.10 5.60
C LEU A 190 15.97 8.45 4.74
N LEU A 191 15.84 7.11 4.81
CA LEU A 191 14.72 6.37 4.26
C LEU A 191 13.62 6.28 5.32
N ALA A 192 12.50 6.92 5.07
CA ALA A 192 11.33 6.82 5.91
C ALA A 192 10.53 5.57 5.51
N LEU A 193 10.40 4.63 6.41
CA LEU A 193 9.45 3.52 6.29
C LEU A 193 8.16 3.86 7.04
N PRO A 194 7.00 3.33 6.62
CA PRO A 194 5.73 3.60 7.27
C PRO A 194 5.74 3.13 8.73
N ASP A 195 5.79 4.07 9.66
CA ASP A 195 5.63 3.85 11.10
C ASP A 195 4.86 5.03 11.71
N PRO A 196 3.59 4.85 12.10
CA PRO A 196 2.78 5.94 12.64
C PRO A 196 3.27 6.47 14.01
N ARG A 197 4.15 5.75 14.70
CA ARG A 197 4.78 6.24 15.94
C ARG A 197 5.88 7.25 15.65
N ILE A 198 6.55 7.12 14.48
CA ILE A 198 7.63 7.99 14.04
C ILE A 198 7.11 9.07 13.09
N TYR A 199 6.34 8.68 12.07
CA TYR A 199 5.88 9.60 11.01
C TYR A 199 4.38 9.88 11.15
N ASN A 200 4.05 10.86 11.95
CA ASN A 200 2.68 11.33 12.20
C ASN A 200 2.61 12.87 12.15
N ARG A 201 1.42 13.43 12.37
CA ARG A 201 1.18 14.89 12.27
C ARG A 201 2.06 15.71 13.21
N ASP A 202 2.41 15.16 14.38
CA ASP A 202 3.13 15.88 15.41
C ASP A 202 4.66 15.85 15.18
N THR A 203 5.17 14.85 14.49
CA THR A 203 6.60 14.56 14.37
C THR A 203 7.18 14.87 12.99
N VAL A 204 6.41 14.66 11.91
CA VAL A 204 6.88 14.78 10.52
C VAL A 204 7.57 16.10 10.24
N SER A 205 6.98 17.22 10.64
CA SER A 205 7.56 18.55 10.39
C SER A 205 8.92 18.72 11.06
N ASN A 206 9.06 18.23 12.30
CA ASN A 206 10.31 18.29 13.04
C ASN A 206 11.39 17.38 12.44
N ILE A 207 11.01 16.17 12.00
CA ILE A 207 11.93 15.25 11.30
C ILE A 207 12.46 15.91 10.03
N LEU A 208 11.57 16.39 9.17
CA LEU A 208 11.93 16.98 7.88
C LEU A 208 12.79 18.27 8.05
N LEU A 209 12.47 19.11 9.03
CA LEU A 209 13.25 20.32 9.31
C LEU A 209 14.64 19.97 9.86
N SER A 210 14.74 19.01 10.78
CA SER A 210 16.02 18.58 11.36
C SER A 210 16.93 17.95 10.31
N THR A 211 16.42 17.05 9.49
CA THR A 211 17.17 16.40 8.41
C THR A 211 17.59 17.42 7.35
N TYR A 212 16.71 18.35 6.98
CA TYR A 212 17.02 19.42 6.05
C TYR A 212 18.18 20.32 6.53
N ARG A 213 18.16 20.73 7.80
CA ARG A 213 19.24 21.52 8.42
C ARG A 213 20.59 20.77 8.42
N ASN A 214 20.55 19.46 8.54
CA ASN A 214 21.72 18.58 8.49
C ASN A 214 22.10 18.15 7.06
N ARG A 215 21.42 18.68 6.04
CA ARG A 215 21.60 18.34 4.61
C ARG A 215 21.38 16.86 4.30
N ILE A 216 20.55 16.19 5.07
CA ILE A 216 20.15 14.78 4.86
C ILE A 216 18.82 14.77 4.08
N PRO A 217 18.79 14.38 2.79
CA PRO A 217 17.56 14.22 2.04
C PRO A 217 16.73 13.07 2.62
N VAL A 218 15.41 13.24 2.65
CA VAL A 218 14.46 12.22 3.09
C VAL A 218 13.80 11.61 1.88
N ILE A 219 13.85 10.27 1.77
CA ILE A 219 13.02 9.49 0.84
C ILE A 219 11.84 8.95 1.62
N GLY A 220 10.65 9.37 1.23
CA GLY A 220 9.40 9.02 1.90
C GLY A 220 8.67 7.84 1.26
N PHE A 221 7.58 7.47 1.89
CA PHE A 221 6.69 6.39 1.44
C PHE A 221 5.38 6.91 0.85
N SER A 222 5.17 8.23 0.78
CA SER A 222 3.92 8.81 0.29
C SER A 222 4.10 10.18 -0.33
N LYS A 223 3.20 10.55 -1.23
CA LYS A 223 3.08 11.90 -1.80
C LYS A 223 2.95 12.98 -0.70
N GLY A 224 2.23 12.67 0.38
CA GLY A 224 2.06 13.58 1.51
C GLY A 224 3.37 13.97 2.18
N LEU A 225 4.30 13.03 2.37
CA LEU A 225 5.63 13.32 2.92
C LEU A 225 6.45 14.25 2.01
N VAL A 226 6.33 14.09 0.69
CA VAL A 226 7.02 14.96 -0.27
C VAL A 226 6.45 16.37 -0.24
N HIS A 227 5.14 16.51 -0.14
CA HIS A 227 4.50 17.83 0.03
C HIS A 227 4.88 18.49 1.36
N ALA A 228 5.10 17.70 2.42
CA ALA A 228 5.57 18.20 3.70
C ALA A 228 7.07 18.59 3.69
N GLY A 229 7.85 18.19 2.68
CA GLY A 229 9.26 18.60 2.52
C GLY A 229 10.27 17.47 2.33
N ALA A 230 9.84 16.21 2.19
CA ALA A 230 10.75 15.13 1.76
C ALA A 230 11.25 15.38 0.33
N LEU A 231 12.41 14.80 -0.02
CA LEU A 231 13.00 14.92 -1.36
C LEU A 231 12.16 14.19 -2.41
N ALA A 232 11.83 12.96 -2.14
CA ALA A 232 11.07 12.11 -3.05
C ALA A 232 10.33 11.00 -2.30
N ALA A 233 9.37 10.37 -2.97
CA ALA A 233 8.76 9.13 -2.53
C ALA A 233 8.46 8.24 -3.74
N LEU A 234 8.59 6.92 -3.53
CA LEU A 234 8.07 5.90 -4.42
C LEU A 234 6.83 5.29 -3.74
N HIS A 235 5.70 5.31 -4.41
CA HIS A 235 4.43 4.87 -3.85
C HIS A 235 3.51 4.32 -4.96
N SER A 236 2.37 3.76 -4.60
CA SER A 236 1.26 3.53 -5.52
C SER A 236 0.11 4.45 -5.15
N SER A 237 -0.63 4.92 -6.15
CA SER A 237 -1.86 5.68 -5.86
C SER A 237 -2.96 4.75 -5.35
N PRO A 238 -3.88 5.26 -4.55
CA PRO A 238 -5.06 4.51 -4.13
C PRO A 238 -5.84 3.97 -5.34
N GLY A 239 -5.97 4.77 -6.39
CA GLY A 239 -6.62 4.37 -7.64
C GLY A 239 -5.93 3.18 -8.32
N THR A 240 -4.60 3.16 -8.39
CA THR A 240 -3.84 2.02 -8.92
C THR A 240 -4.12 0.74 -8.12
N ILE A 241 -4.14 0.85 -6.79
CA ILE A 241 -4.45 -0.29 -5.91
C ILE A 241 -5.89 -0.78 -6.15
N GLY A 242 -6.86 0.13 -6.31
CA GLY A 242 -8.24 -0.21 -6.64
C GLY A 242 -8.38 -0.98 -7.96
N THR A 243 -7.71 -0.50 -9.02
CA THR A 243 -7.67 -1.18 -10.31
C THR A 243 -7.05 -2.59 -10.22
N GLU A 244 -5.89 -2.73 -9.56
CA GLU A 244 -5.26 -4.05 -9.37
C GLU A 244 -6.11 -4.99 -8.53
N ALA A 245 -6.82 -4.46 -7.54
CA ALA A 245 -7.68 -5.23 -6.64
C ALA A 245 -8.85 -5.89 -7.37
N THR A 246 -9.39 -5.26 -8.41
CA THR A 246 -10.52 -5.83 -9.18
C THR A 246 -10.15 -7.16 -9.81
N GLY A 247 -8.98 -7.25 -10.45
CA GLY A 247 -8.50 -8.50 -11.02
C GLY A 247 -8.35 -9.61 -9.98
N LYS A 248 -7.82 -9.27 -8.80
CA LYS A 248 -7.66 -10.20 -7.67
C LYS A 248 -9.02 -10.61 -7.07
N ALA A 249 -9.97 -9.69 -6.96
CA ALA A 249 -11.33 -9.97 -6.51
C ALA A 249 -12.05 -10.98 -7.41
N LEU A 250 -11.95 -10.80 -8.73
CA LEU A 250 -12.53 -11.74 -9.69
C LEU A 250 -11.88 -13.12 -9.63
N GLN A 251 -10.57 -13.21 -9.35
CA GLN A 251 -9.90 -14.50 -9.11
C GLN A 251 -10.46 -15.19 -7.87
N ILE A 252 -10.67 -14.46 -6.77
CA ILE A 252 -11.23 -15.01 -5.53
C ILE A 252 -12.66 -15.52 -5.76
N LEU A 253 -13.52 -14.77 -6.46
CA LEU A 253 -14.88 -15.17 -6.81
C LEU A 253 -14.93 -16.46 -7.65
N ARG A 254 -13.89 -16.71 -8.46
CA ARG A 254 -13.72 -17.97 -9.21
C ARG A 254 -13.13 -19.12 -8.40
N GLY A 255 -13.03 -18.96 -7.08
CA GLY A 255 -12.49 -19.97 -6.17
C GLY A 255 -10.96 -20.05 -6.12
N MET A 256 -10.24 -19.13 -6.77
CA MET A 256 -8.77 -19.05 -6.66
C MET A 256 -8.35 -18.44 -5.33
N ARG A 257 -7.11 -18.74 -4.92
CA ARG A 257 -6.49 -18.20 -3.69
C ARG A 257 -5.24 -17.43 -4.05
N PRO A 258 -5.37 -16.18 -4.53
CA PRO A 258 -4.21 -15.40 -4.89
C PRO A 258 -3.41 -14.99 -3.66
N ASP A 259 -2.09 -15.07 -3.74
CA ASP A 259 -1.20 -14.62 -2.68
C ASP A 259 -1.38 -13.13 -2.36
N SER A 260 -1.06 -12.74 -1.13
CA SER A 260 -0.91 -11.33 -0.77
C SER A 260 0.30 -10.73 -1.48
N THR A 261 0.15 -9.53 -2.04
CA THR A 261 1.17 -8.91 -2.89
C THR A 261 1.38 -7.43 -2.58
N TYR A 262 2.54 -6.94 -2.95
CA TYR A 262 2.75 -5.50 -3.13
C TYR A 262 2.08 -5.02 -4.42
N PRO A 263 1.74 -3.71 -4.54
CA PRO A 263 1.27 -3.14 -5.79
C PRO A 263 2.30 -3.36 -6.90
N GLN A 264 1.83 -3.78 -8.07
CA GLN A 264 2.71 -4.02 -9.22
C GLN A 264 3.22 -2.72 -9.83
N GLN A 265 2.34 -1.72 -9.92
CA GLN A 265 2.68 -0.42 -10.46
C GLN A 265 3.13 0.52 -9.34
N ALA A 266 4.18 1.27 -9.63
CA ALA A 266 4.68 2.32 -8.76
C ALA A 266 4.68 3.66 -9.49
N GLU A 267 4.51 4.72 -8.73
CA GLU A 267 4.60 6.11 -9.14
C GLU A 267 5.64 6.81 -8.27
N PHE A 268 6.20 7.91 -8.74
CA PHE A 268 7.07 8.71 -7.90
C PHE A 268 6.56 10.14 -7.75
N THR A 269 6.85 10.72 -6.62
CA THR A 269 6.70 12.16 -6.37
C THR A 269 8.07 12.73 -6.02
N LEU A 270 8.40 13.91 -6.56
CA LEU A 270 9.71 14.51 -6.41
C LEU A 270 9.59 16.00 -6.07
N ASN A 271 10.32 16.46 -5.07
CA ASN A 271 10.44 17.86 -4.68
C ASN A 271 11.74 18.46 -5.21
N ARG A 272 11.70 19.02 -6.43
CA ARG A 272 12.86 19.66 -7.06
C ARG A 272 13.35 20.91 -6.32
N LYS A 273 12.49 21.54 -5.50
CA LYS A 273 12.92 22.68 -4.66
C LYS A 273 13.89 22.20 -3.57
N VAL A 274 13.55 21.09 -2.90
CA VAL A 274 14.41 20.44 -1.91
C VAL A 274 15.70 19.94 -2.56
N ALA A 275 15.64 19.31 -3.73
CA ALA A 275 16.83 18.86 -4.44
C ALA A 275 17.80 20.01 -4.71
N ARG A 276 17.30 21.14 -5.24
CA ARG A 276 18.13 22.33 -5.51
C ARG A 276 18.74 22.92 -4.25
N SER A 277 17.95 23.03 -3.17
CA SER A 277 18.44 23.63 -1.92
C SER A 277 19.48 22.76 -1.20
N LEU A 278 19.43 21.44 -1.42
CA LEU A 278 20.43 20.49 -0.92
C LEU A 278 21.60 20.27 -1.89
N HIS A 279 21.62 20.99 -3.04
CA HIS A 279 22.63 20.86 -4.11
C HIS A 279 22.76 19.44 -4.67
N LEU A 280 21.65 18.70 -4.73
CA LEU A 280 21.61 17.32 -5.23
C LEU A 280 21.44 17.32 -6.76
N GLN A 281 22.28 16.53 -7.43
CA GLN A 281 22.11 16.21 -8.84
C GLN A 281 21.16 15.02 -8.95
N ILE A 282 19.99 15.25 -9.52
CA ILE A 282 18.95 14.23 -9.72
C ILE A 282 18.65 14.06 -11.22
N PRO A 283 18.23 12.86 -11.65
CA PRO A 283 17.87 12.60 -13.05
C PRO A 283 16.75 13.54 -13.54
N THR A 284 16.63 13.67 -14.86
CA THR A 284 15.51 14.38 -15.51
C THR A 284 14.19 13.68 -15.23
N ASP A 285 13.08 14.41 -15.40
CA ASP A 285 11.74 13.80 -15.24
C ASP A 285 11.54 12.67 -16.25
N ASP A 286 11.97 12.85 -17.51
CA ASP A 286 11.86 11.81 -18.55
C ASP A 286 12.61 10.52 -18.17
N ALA A 287 13.82 10.64 -17.61
CA ALA A 287 14.59 9.48 -17.17
C ALA A 287 13.95 8.77 -15.97
N LEU A 288 13.32 9.53 -15.08
CA LEU A 288 12.57 8.99 -13.95
C LEU A 288 11.28 8.31 -14.43
N GLU A 289 10.52 8.95 -15.31
CA GLU A 289 9.26 8.39 -15.85
C GLU A 289 9.49 7.13 -16.68
N ALA A 290 10.55 7.10 -17.48
CA ALA A 290 10.92 5.91 -18.25
C ALA A 290 11.25 4.70 -17.37
N ARG A 291 11.73 4.93 -16.14
CA ARG A 291 12.17 3.87 -15.22
C ARG A 291 11.13 3.51 -14.16
N TRP A 292 10.37 4.49 -13.67
CA TRP A 292 9.54 4.39 -12.44
C TRP A 292 8.06 4.74 -12.67
N GLY A 293 7.64 4.93 -13.92
CA GLY A 293 6.28 5.34 -14.23
C GLY A 293 6.08 6.86 -14.13
N LYS A 294 4.83 7.29 -14.26
CA LYS A 294 4.51 8.73 -14.32
C LYS A 294 4.80 9.44 -13.00
N LYS A 295 5.29 10.67 -13.12
CA LYS A 295 5.40 11.61 -12.00
C LYS A 295 4.01 12.06 -11.57
N ARG A 296 3.73 12.08 -10.26
CA ARG A 296 2.49 12.59 -9.68
C ARG A 296 2.69 13.55 -8.52
#